data_daf1a40b30c9ef548177cba2ee4c7009
#
_entry.id   daf1a40b30c9ef548177cba2ee4c7009
#
_cell.length_a   1.000
_cell.length_b   1.000
_cell.length_c   1.000
_cell.angle_alpha   90.00
_cell.angle_beta   90.00
_cell.angle_gamma   90.00
#
_symmetry.space_group_name_H-M   'P 1'
#
loop_
_entity.id
_entity.type
_entity.pdbx_description
1 polymer ?
#
loop_
_entity_poly.entity_id
_entity_poly.type
_entity_poly.pdbx_seq_one_letter_code
_entity_poly.pdbx_strand_id
1 'polypeptide(L)'
;MTKVKTAFSYVILILASFLSAFPLYYMICGATNTSIDIVRGRLLPGTHLLENFQTLIATQNLGRAMFNSFRNAIVITVVALLVCSIAGYGFEIYHDKGKDILMSILLLAMMLPFVAIMIPLFKMFSAWKLVNTWIALALPSISTPFLIDRKSVV
;
A
#
# COMPACT_ATOMS: atom_id res chain seq x y z
N MET A 1 22.68 -35.86 -2.99
CA MET A 1 21.32 -35.34 -2.78
C MET A 1 21.24 -33.79 -2.68
N THR A 2 22.31 -33.10 -2.32
CA THR A 2 22.35 -31.63 -2.18
C THR A 2 22.31 -30.87 -3.50
N LYS A 3 23.05 -31.28 -4.54
CA LYS A 3 23.12 -30.58 -5.84
C LYS A 3 21.79 -30.55 -6.60
N VAL A 4 20.99 -31.62 -6.53
CA VAL A 4 19.68 -31.71 -7.19
C VAL A 4 18.67 -30.77 -6.49
N LYS A 5 18.68 -30.75 -5.15
CA LYS A 5 17.84 -29.80 -4.38
C LYS A 5 18.20 -28.36 -4.69
N THR A 6 19.49 -28.05 -4.79
CA THR A 6 19.98 -26.73 -5.13
C THR A 6 19.56 -26.31 -6.54
N ALA A 7 19.73 -27.19 -7.53
CA ALA A 7 19.29 -26.91 -8.90
C ALA A 7 17.76 -26.68 -8.97
N PHE A 8 16.98 -27.49 -8.30
CA PHE A 8 15.52 -27.32 -8.23
C PHE A 8 15.12 -26.00 -7.59
N SER A 9 15.79 -25.60 -6.48
CA SER A 9 15.56 -24.30 -5.84
C SER A 9 15.87 -23.13 -6.77
N TYR A 10 16.97 -23.20 -7.54
CA TYR A 10 17.31 -22.17 -8.52
C TYR A 10 16.26 -22.06 -9.63
N VAL A 11 15.75 -23.18 -10.14
CA VAL A 11 14.68 -23.18 -11.15
C VAL A 11 13.42 -22.47 -10.62
N ILE A 12 12.99 -22.80 -9.38
CA ILE A 12 11.84 -22.15 -8.76
C ILE A 12 12.10 -20.64 -8.59
N LEU A 13 13.27 -20.25 -8.10
CA LEU A 13 13.62 -18.85 -7.90
C LEU A 13 13.64 -18.06 -9.22
N ILE A 14 14.18 -18.64 -10.29
CA ILE A 14 14.19 -18.02 -11.63
C ILE A 14 12.76 -17.84 -12.14
N LEU A 15 11.91 -18.86 -12.03
CA LEU A 15 10.51 -18.77 -12.44
C LEU A 15 9.75 -17.71 -11.62
N ALA A 16 9.92 -17.71 -10.32
CA ALA A 16 9.32 -16.72 -9.42
C ALA A 16 9.80 -15.30 -9.76
N SER A 17 11.09 -15.11 -10.03
CA SER A 17 11.66 -13.82 -10.42
C SER A 17 11.09 -13.34 -11.75
N PHE A 18 10.94 -14.24 -12.72
CA PHE A 18 10.36 -13.91 -14.02
C PHE A 18 8.90 -13.49 -13.89
N LEU A 19 8.13 -14.25 -13.09
CA LEU A 19 6.73 -13.94 -12.80
C LEU A 19 6.58 -12.60 -12.08
N SER A 20 7.48 -12.30 -11.15
CA SER A 20 7.48 -11.03 -10.39
C SER A 20 7.91 -9.83 -11.26
N ALA A 21 8.80 -10.02 -12.24
CA ALA A 21 9.24 -8.98 -13.15
C ALA A 21 8.23 -8.71 -14.29
N PHE A 22 7.37 -9.68 -14.61
CA PHE A 22 6.43 -9.60 -15.72
C PHE A 22 5.47 -8.39 -15.64
N PRO A 23 4.85 -8.05 -14.50
CA PRO A 23 3.98 -6.88 -14.40
C PRO A 23 4.71 -5.57 -14.72
N LEU A 24 5.98 -5.43 -14.31
CA LEU A 24 6.78 -4.24 -14.62
C LEU A 24 7.11 -4.18 -16.13
N TYR A 25 7.46 -5.31 -16.72
CA TYR A 25 7.66 -5.39 -18.16
C TYR A 25 6.39 -5.04 -18.94
N TYR A 26 5.25 -5.60 -18.52
CA TYR A 26 3.96 -5.31 -19.14
C TYR A 26 3.56 -3.83 -19.03
N MET A 27 3.88 -3.20 -17.90
CA MET A 27 3.67 -1.76 -17.72
C MET A 27 4.48 -0.92 -18.71
N ILE A 28 5.74 -1.30 -18.99
CA ILE A 28 6.58 -0.64 -20.00
C ILE A 28 5.97 -0.84 -21.40
N CYS A 29 5.54 -2.05 -21.72
CA CYS A 29 4.85 -2.32 -22.99
C CYS A 29 3.57 -1.49 -23.10
N GLY A 30 2.77 -1.41 -22.03
CA GLY A 30 1.56 -0.59 -22.01
C GLY A 30 1.83 0.89 -22.22
N ALA A 31 2.87 1.44 -21.59
CA ALA A 31 3.24 2.85 -21.75
C ALA A 31 3.67 3.22 -23.18
N THR A 32 4.21 2.25 -23.92
CA THR A 32 4.77 2.47 -25.27
C THR A 32 3.83 2.09 -26.43
N ASN A 33 2.73 1.41 -26.15
CA ASN A 33 1.77 0.93 -27.13
C ASN A 33 0.50 1.77 -27.18
N THR A 34 -0.30 1.59 -28.24
CA THR A 34 -1.66 2.15 -28.33
C THR A 34 -2.64 1.37 -27.44
N SER A 35 -3.76 1.99 -27.06
CA SER A 35 -4.82 1.31 -26.30
C SER A 35 -5.34 0.04 -27.01
N ILE A 36 -5.38 0.04 -28.35
CA ILE A 36 -5.80 -1.11 -29.15
C ILE A 36 -4.80 -2.25 -29.05
N ASP A 37 -3.50 -1.97 -29.12
CA ASP A 37 -2.45 -2.97 -29.00
C ASP A 37 -2.43 -3.61 -27.60
N ILE A 38 -2.69 -2.81 -26.55
CA ILE A 38 -2.78 -3.30 -25.16
C ILE A 38 -3.97 -4.27 -25.03
N VAL A 39 -5.15 -3.90 -25.54
CA VAL A 39 -6.33 -4.77 -25.50
C VAL A 39 -6.10 -6.06 -26.29
N ARG A 40 -5.32 -6.02 -27.35
CA ARG A 40 -4.92 -7.21 -28.14
C ARG A 40 -3.84 -8.05 -27.44
N GLY A 41 -3.35 -7.63 -26.28
CA GLY A 41 -2.33 -8.37 -25.53
C GLY A 41 -0.93 -8.30 -26.14
N ARG A 42 -0.58 -7.23 -26.85
CA ARG A 42 0.76 -7.05 -27.42
C ARG A 42 1.79 -6.91 -26.32
N LEU A 43 2.76 -7.82 -26.30
CA LEU A 43 3.82 -7.87 -25.28
C LEU A 43 5.14 -7.24 -25.77
N LEU A 44 5.19 -6.66 -26.95
CA LEU A 44 6.39 -5.97 -27.44
C LEU A 44 6.24 -4.47 -27.23
N PRO A 45 7.30 -3.77 -26.78
CA PRO A 45 7.28 -2.31 -26.68
C PRO A 45 6.97 -1.66 -28.03
N GLY A 46 6.16 -0.61 -28.00
CA GLY A 46 5.83 0.21 -29.16
C GLY A 46 6.62 1.52 -29.20
N THR A 47 6.17 2.47 -30.01
CA THR A 47 6.84 3.77 -30.22
C THR A 47 6.00 4.97 -29.76
N HIS A 48 4.85 4.73 -29.13
CA HIS A 48 3.87 5.77 -28.76
C HIS A 48 4.09 6.38 -27.37
N LEU A 49 5.25 6.17 -26.74
CA LEU A 49 5.52 6.67 -25.38
C LEU A 49 5.33 8.19 -25.26
N LEU A 50 5.86 8.95 -26.22
CA LEU A 50 5.79 10.41 -26.18
C LEU A 50 4.35 10.91 -26.37
N GLU A 51 3.61 10.31 -27.29
CA GLU A 51 2.21 10.63 -27.56
C GLU A 51 1.32 10.31 -26.35
N ASN A 52 1.50 9.13 -25.76
CA ASN A 52 0.79 8.73 -24.54
C ASN A 52 1.10 9.67 -23.37
N PHE A 53 2.35 10.10 -23.24
CA PHE A 53 2.75 11.05 -22.19
C PHE A 53 2.16 12.45 -22.42
N GLN A 54 2.16 12.94 -23.65
CA GLN A 54 1.52 14.22 -23.99
C GLN A 54 0.01 14.18 -23.74
N THR A 55 -0.65 13.08 -24.12
CA THR A 55 -2.08 12.87 -23.85
C THR A 55 -2.37 12.84 -22.35
N LEU A 56 -1.52 12.18 -21.57
CA LEU A 56 -1.65 12.14 -20.11
C LEU A 56 -1.58 13.54 -19.49
N ILE A 57 -0.60 14.36 -19.91
CA ILE A 57 -0.46 15.74 -19.40
C ILE A 57 -1.62 16.62 -19.84
N ALA A 58 -2.10 16.44 -21.08
CA ALA A 58 -3.21 17.23 -21.61
C ALA A 58 -4.56 16.90 -20.97
N THR A 59 -4.79 15.63 -20.63
CA THR A 59 -6.08 15.14 -20.10
C THR A 59 -6.15 15.11 -18.58
N GLN A 60 -5.00 15.00 -17.88
CA GLN A 60 -4.92 14.86 -16.44
C GLN A 60 -4.02 15.93 -15.83
N ASN A 61 -4.45 16.48 -14.71
CA ASN A 61 -3.61 17.39 -13.94
C ASN A 61 -2.59 16.59 -13.10
N LEU A 62 -1.59 16.02 -13.80
CA LEU A 62 -0.57 15.15 -13.21
C LEU A 62 0.20 15.86 -12.07
N GLY A 63 0.56 17.14 -12.25
CA GLY A 63 1.27 17.90 -11.24
C GLY A 63 0.48 18.00 -9.92
N ARG A 64 -0.83 18.27 -10.01
CA ARG A 64 -1.71 18.32 -8.83
C ARG A 64 -1.87 16.94 -8.17
N ALA A 65 -2.00 15.88 -8.98
CA ALA A 65 -2.10 14.52 -8.47
C ALA A 65 -0.83 14.10 -7.72
N MET A 66 0.34 14.35 -8.31
CA MET A 66 1.65 14.08 -7.69
C MET A 66 1.85 14.89 -6.40
N PHE A 67 1.54 16.18 -6.43
CA PHE A 67 1.62 17.04 -5.24
C PHE A 67 0.72 16.54 -4.11
N ASN A 68 -0.52 16.18 -4.41
CA ASN A 68 -1.46 15.64 -3.43
C ASN A 68 -0.96 14.33 -2.83
N SER A 69 -0.44 13.42 -3.66
CA SER A 69 0.11 12.13 -3.21
C SER A 69 1.32 12.36 -2.29
N PHE A 70 2.24 13.23 -2.69
CA PHE A 70 3.44 13.55 -1.90
C PHE A 70 3.10 14.21 -0.57
N ARG A 71 2.22 15.21 -0.59
CA ARG A 71 1.73 15.88 0.62
C ARG A 71 1.07 14.88 1.57
N ASN A 72 0.16 14.06 1.05
CA ASN A 72 -0.54 13.07 1.87
C ASN A 72 0.43 12.04 2.45
N ALA A 73 1.38 11.55 1.67
CA ALA A 73 2.40 10.61 2.14
C ALA A 73 3.22 11.20 3.31
N ILE A 74 3.71 12.43 3.16
CA ILE A 74 4.49 13.09 4.23
C ILE A 74 3.63 13.30 5.48
N VAL A 75 2.46 13.94 5.33
CA VAL A 75 1.62 14.29 6.48
C VAL A 75 1.16 13.03 7.23
N ILE A 76 0.66 12.02 6.51
CA ILE A 76 0.20 10.78 7.13
C ILE A 76 1.36 10.05 7.82
N THR A 77 2.53 9.96 7.17
CA THR A 77 3.70 9.30 7.77
C THR A 77 4.17 10.00 9.04
N VAL A 78 4.30 11.32 9.02
CA VAL A 78 4.73 12.09 10.20
C VAL A 78 3.74 11.92 11.35
N VAL A 79 2.45 12.08 11.09
CA VAL A 79 1.40 11.93 12.13
C VAL A 79 1.34 10.48 12.64
N ALA A 80 1.40 9.49 11.75
CA ALA A 80 1.43 8.08 12.15
C ALA A 80 2.65 7.75 13.02
N LEU A 81 3.84 8.25 12.65
CA LEU A 81 5.04 8.05 13.44
C LEU A 81 4.93 8.69 14.84
N LEU A 82 4.39 9.88 14.94
CA LEU A 82 4.18 10.54 16.23
C LEU A 82 3.19 9.77 17.10
N VAL A 83 2.01 9.46 16.56
CA VAL A 83 0.96 8.73 17.31
C VAL A 83 1.45 7.35 17.73
N CYS A 84 2.05 6.58 16.82
CA CYS A 84 2.55 5.24 17.13
C CYS A 84 3.75 5.27 18.08
N SER A 85 4.60 6.31 18.03
CA SER A 85 5.72 6.46 18.97
C SER A 85 5.24 6.76 20.39
N ILE A 86 4.26 7.65 20.53
CA ILE A 86 3.67 7.99 21.81
C ILE A 86 2.93 6.76 22.39
N ALA A 87 2.13 6.09 21.57
CA ALA A 87 1.42 4.89 21.98
C ALA A 87 2.38 3.76 22.37
N GLY A 88 3.39 3.46 21.53
CA GLY A 88 4.40 2.44 21.81
C GLY A 88 5.19 2.74 23.09
N TYR A 89 5.56 4.00 23.31
CA TYR A 89 6.20 4.43 24.55
C TYR A 89 5.29 4.20 25.78
N GLY A 90 4.00 4.54 25.66
CA GLY A 90 3.02 4.28 26.71
C GLY A 90 2.89 2.78 27.02
N PHE A 91 2.79 1.95 26.01
CA PHE A 91 2.73 0.49 26.16
C PHE A 91 4.01 -0.11 26.75
N GLU A 92 5.17 0.49 26.58
CA GLU A 92 6.43 0.01 27.15
C GLU A 92 6.57 0.38 28.62
N ILE A 93 6.25 1.62 28.99
CA ILE A 93 6.48 2.11 30.35
C ILE A 93 5.44 1.62 31.37
N TYR A 94 4.18 1.61 30.99
CA TYR A 94 3.13 1.19 31.91
C TYR A 94 3.00 -0.33 31.94
N HIS A 95 3.12 -0.93 33.12
CA HIS A 95 3.07 -2.38 33.35
C HIS A 95 1.84 -2.74 34.20
N ASP A 96 0.67 -2.40 33.73
CA ASP A 96 -0.58 -2.70 34.41
C ASP A 96 -1.49 -3.63 33.61
N LYS A 97 -2.48 -4.23 34.29
CA LYS A 97 -3.45 -5.12 33.64
C LYS A 97 -4.32 -4.42 32.59
N GLY A 98 -4.52 -3.12 32.70
CA GLY A 98 -5.27 -2.32 31.74
C GLY A 98 -4.56 -2.25 30.39
N LYS A 99 -3.24 -2.09 30.41
CA LYS A 99 -2.40 -2.12 29.21
C LYS A 99 -2.53 -3.44 28.45
N ASP A 100 -2.42 -4.56 29.18
CA ASP A 100 -2.47 -5.91 28.57
C ASP A 100 -3.84 -6.19 27.93
N ILE A 101 -4.91 -5.75 28.58
CA ILE A 101 -6.27 -5.84 28.03
C ILE A 101 -6.38 -4.98 26.76
N LEU A 102 -5.92 -3.74 26.81
CA LEU A 102 -5.97 -2.83 25.66
C LEU A 102 -5.17 -3.39 24.47
N MET A 103 -3.95 -3.88 24.71
CA MET A 103 -3.13 -4.51 23.68
C MET A 103 -3.83 -5.74 23.08
N SER A 104 -4.45 -6.58 23.92
CA SER A 104 -5.20 -7.74 23.45
C SER A 104 -6.38 -7.34 22.56
N ILE A 105 -7.10 -6.27 22.89
CA ILE A 105 -8.18 -5.74 22.05
C ILE A 105 -7.64 -5.23 20.70
N LEU A 106 -6.51 -4.53 20.70
CA LEU A 106 -5.87 -4.05 19.46
C LEU A 106 -5.44 -5.23 18.58
N LEU A 107 -4.84 -6.26 19.16
CA LEU A 107 -4.43 -7.45 18.41
C LEU A 107 -5.64 -8.21 17.86
N LEU A 108 -6.73 -8.34 18.62
CA LEU A 108 -7.98 -8.92 18.12
C LEU A 108 -8.55 -8.12 16.95
N ALA A 109 -8.49 -6.79 16.99
CA ALA A 109 -8.92 -5.95 15.88
C ALA A 109 -8.11 -6.19 14.59
N MET A 110 -6.82 -6.55 14.71
CA MET A 110 -5.99 -6.89 13.55
C MET A 110 -6.38 -8.22 12.88
N MET A 111 -7.07 -9.12 13.60
CA MET A 111 -7.55 -10.37 13.01
C MET A 111 -8.71 -10.16 12.04
N LEU A 112 -9.35 -9.00 12.07
CA LEU A 112 -10.42 -8.68 11.13
C LEU A 112 -9.83 -8.41 9.74
N PRO A 113 -10.26 -9.15 8.71
CA PRO A 113 -9.78 -8.90 7.35
C PRO A 113 -10.22 -7.51 6.89
N PHE A 114 -9.28 -6.74 6.33
CA PHE A 114 -9.54 -5.37 5.88
C PHE A 114 -10.75 -5.26 4.95
N VAL A 115 -10.96 -6.25 4.08
CA VAL A 115 -12.11 -6.30 3.16
C VAL A 115 -13.45 -6.30 3.92
N ALA A 116 -13.53 -6.98 5.07
CA ALA A 116 -14.75 -7.00 5.88
C ALA A 116 -15.05 -5.65 6.55
N ILE A 117 -14.01 -4.88 6.86
CA ILE A 117 -14.13 -3.55 7.50
C ILE A 117 -14.40 -2.46 6.47
N MET A 118 -14.03 -2.66 5.21
CA MET A 118 -14.08 -1.62 4.17
C MET A 118 -15.50 -1.06 3.96
N ILE A 119 -16.53 -1.91 3.92
CA ILE A 119 -17.92 -1.46 3.71
C ILE A 119 -18.44 -0.67 4.92
N PRO A 120 -18.34 -1.14 6.17
CA PRO A 120 -18.74 -0.35 7.34
C PRO A 120 -17.97 0.98 7.44
N LEU A 121 -16.66 0.97 7.17
CA LEU A 121 -15.82 2.15 7.20
C LEU A 121 -16.26 3.20 6.16
N PHE A 122 -16.55 2.75 4.94
CA PHE A 122 -17.07 3.64 3.90
C PHE A 122 -18.42 4.26 4.30
N LYS A 123 -19.34 3.47 4.85
CA LYS A 123 -20.63 3.98 5.35
C LYS A 123 -20.45 5.02 6.45
N MET A 124 -19.54 4.79 7.38
CA MET A 124 -19.21 5.71 8.46
C MET A 124 -18.65 7.03 7.91
N PHE A 125 -17.66 6.96 7.01
CA PHE A 125 -17.10 8.16 6.38
C PHE A 125 -18.10 8.90 5.51
N SER A 126 -19.02 8.20 4.86
CA SER A 126 -20.12 8.80 4.11
C SER A 126 -21.08 9.56 5.03
N ALA A 127 -21.48 8.96 6.14
CA ALA A 127 -22.35 9.60 7.13
C ALA A 127 -21.70 10.86 7.73
N TRP A 128 -20.38 10.84 7.95
CA TRP A 128 -19.62 11.98 8.45
C TRP A 128 -19.21 12.99 7.37
N LYS A 129 -19.61 12.77 6.11
CA LYS A 129 -19.24 13.62 4.95
C LYS A 129 -17.72 13.73 4.73
N LEU A 130 -16.96 12.72 5.12
CA LEU A 130 -15.51 12.66 5.00
C LEU A 130 -15.03 11.99 3.71
N VAL A 131 -15.93 11.40 2.92
CA VAL A 131 -15.60 10.80 1.63
C VAL A 131 -14.94 11.85 0.72
N ASN A 132 -13.89 11.46 0.00
CA ASN A 132 -13.08 12.35 -0.85
C ASN A 132 -12.26 13.41 -0.09
N THR A 133 -12.07 13.26 1.22
CA THR A 133 -11.16 14.10 2.00
C THR A 133 -9.87 13.36 2.31
N TRP A 134 -8.79 14.10 2.58
CA TRP A 134 -7.53 13.51 3.03
C TRP A 134 -7.67 12.80 4.39
N ILE A 135 -8.63 13.20 5.22
CA ILE A 135 -8.92 12.62 6.52
C ILE A 135 -9.37 11.15 6.38
N ALA A 136 -10.18 10.86 5.35
CA ALA A 136 -10.61 9.48 5.08
C ALA A 136 -9.45 8.53 4.74
N LEU A 137 -8.35 9.04 4.20
CA LEU A 137 -7.13 8.28 3.96
C LEU A 137 -6.25 8.20 5.22
N ALA A 138 -6.17 9.28 5.98
CA ALA A 138 -5.29 9.40 7.13
C ALA A 138 -5.76 8.55 8.32
N LEU A 139 -7.05 8.60 8.68
CA LEU A 139 -7.57 7.92 9.87
C LEU A 139 -7.26 6.41 9.90
N PRO A 140 -7.55 5.62 8.86
CA PRO A 140 -7.22 4.20 8.88
C PRO A 140 -5.70 3.94 8.91
N SER A 141 -4.92 4.80 8.27
CA SER A 141 -3.46 4.65 8.16
C SER A 141 -2.73 4.96 9.47
N ILE A 142 -3.22 5.96 10.24
CA ILE A 142 -2.63 6.37 11.52
C ILE A 142 -2.97 5.36 12.63
N SER A 143 -4.16 4.74 12.56
CA SER A 143 -4.68 3.87 13.62
C SER A 143 -4.26 2.41 13.45
N THR A 144 -3.17 2.10 12.76
CA THR A 144 -2.77 0.72 12.52
C THR A 144 -2.11 0.13 13.78
N PRO A 145 -2.76 -0.82 14.49
CA PRO A 145 -2.22 -1.43 15.71
C PRO A 145 -0.86 -2.10 15.50
N PHE A 146 -0.62 -2.61 14.29
CA PHE A 146 0.65 -3.20 13.88
C PHE A 146 1.86 -2.28 14.07
N LEU A 147 1.70 -0.97 13.84
CA LEU A 147 2.79 0.00 14.04
C LEU A 147 3.05 0.26 15.53
N ILE A 148 2.04 0.09 16.37
CA ILE A 148 2.15 0.24 17.82
C ILE A 148 2.89 -0.96 18.41
N ASP A 149 2.48 -2.19 18.07
CA ASP A 149 3.06 -3.43 18.54
C ASP A 149 4.54 -3.56 18.14
N ARG A 150 4.89 -3.25 16.89
CA ARG A 150 6.26 -3.36 16.39
C ARG A 150 7.27 -2.45 17.10
N LYS A 151 6.83 -1.36 17.75
CA LYS A 151 7.69 -0.46 18.53
C LYS A 151 7.85 -0.87 19.99
N SER A 152 6.99 -1.75 20.49
CA SER A 152 7.12 -2.29 21.84
C SER A 152 8.13 -3.45 21.96
N VAL A 153 8.69 -3.92 20.84
CA VAL A 153 9.61 -5.08 20.76
C VAL A 153 11.07 -4.64 20.53
N VAL A 154 11.39 -3.36 20.51
CA VAL A 154 12.75 -2.80 20.44
C VAL A 154 13.07 -2.11 21.73
#